data_51e2beff101d9799ba83057d6946ea36
#
_entry.id   51e2beff101d9799ba83057d6946ea36
#
_cell.length_a   1.000
_cell.length_b   1.000
_cell.length_c   1.000
_cell.angle_alpha   90.00
_cell.angle_beta   90.00
_cell.angle_gamma   90.00
#
_symmetry.space_group_name_H-M   'P 1'
#
loop_
_entity.id
_entity.type
_entity.pdbx_description
1 polymer ?
#
loop_
_entity_poly.entity_id
_entity_poly.type
_entity_poly.pdbx_seq_one_letter_code
_entity_poly.pdbx_strand_id
1 'polypeptide(L)'
;RFHIPTYIGSGLSGQPNICSDMDGIFGGKNVPVNVRDFQWKTFTPMQLNMDGWGANPKYPHILGEPAASINRWYLKMKSEFMPYAYSIAKEAINGKPMIRAMFLEYPNKYTLGTATRYQFMYGPSVLVAPIYQNTKADKEGNDVRNGIYLPEGNWIDYFTGEQYAGDCIINNFDTPLWKLPVFIKQGAILPMTKPHNNVSQIDKHVRIYDLYPYGNSTFTEYDDDGTTEAYRNGAATATLITSTVDKDRVRVTIAPTSGSFPEMEKEKVTILRINVTAKPQKITAKQGNKKVKLVEVNSSDSFDKGENVYYYEAAPNMNSFATPGTDFANMILTKNPVLHIKLASTDITVNPIEVEVKGFVYQPANRHLQSTGTLTTPQIQITEAHTGPYSLTPSWDRVENADYYEIEYNGMNYTTIRDTELLFEDLTPETTYEFKLRAVNKDGKSDWSTITATTKSNPLEFAITGIQAETTCENQRRQGIDRMFNFDESDLWHTKWQSS
;
A
#
# COMPACT_ATOMS: atom_id res chain seq x y z
N ARG A 1 -13.26 -8.74 1.37
CA ARG A 1 -12.66 -8.89 2.69
C ARG A 1 -11.80 -10.15 2.78
N PHE A 2 -12.34 -11.35 2.55
CA PHE A 2 -11.62 -12.62 2.72
C PHE A 2 -10.50 -12.85 1.71
N HIS A 3 -10.55 -12.26 0.53
CA HIS A 3 -9.52 -12.43 -0.50
C HIS A 3 -8.15 -11.93 -0.06
N ILE A 4 -8.06 -10.82 0.69
CA ILE A 4 -6.78 -10.23 1.09
C ILE A 4 -5.94 -11.22 1.91
N PRO A 5 -6.42 -11.75 3.06
CA PRO A 5 -5.67 -12.75 3.80
C PRO A 5 -5.49 -14.08 3.02
N THR A 6 -6.39 -14.41 2.07
CA THR A 6 -6.21 -15.58 1.20
C THR A 6 -5.01 -15.42 0.28
N TYR A 7 -4.82 -14.24 -0.33
CA TYR A 7 -3.65 -13.96 -1.17
C TYR A 7 -2.35 -14.03 -0.35
N ILE A 8 -2.36 -13.45 0.84
CA ILE A 8 -1.21 -13.49 1.76
C ILE A 8 -0.91 -14.96 2.13
N GLY A 9 -1.93 -15.73 2.52
CA GLY A 9 -1.80 -17.15 2.90
C GLY A 9 -1.35 -18.04 1.75
N SER A 10 -1.82 -17.79 0.53
CA SER A 10 -1.37 -18.51 -0.67
C SER A 10 0.11 -18.33 -0.92
N GLY A 11 0.62 -17.10 -0.79
CA GLY A 11 2.05 -16.81 -0.88
C GLY A 11 2.87 -17.58 0.15
N LEU A 12 2.41 -17.62 1.40
CA LEU A 12 3.03 -18.38 2.49
C LEU A 12 3.00 -19.90 2.25
N SER A 13 2.02 -20.38 1.49
CA SER A 13 1.85 -21.80 1.13
C SER A 13 2.60 -22.20 -0.14
N GLY A 14 3.46 -21.34 -0.68
CA GLY A 14 4.23 -21.59 -1.91
C GLY A 14 3.41 -21.44 -3.19
N GLN A 15 2.28 -20.75 -3.15
CA GLN A 15 1.43 -20.42 -4.31
C GLN A 15 1.38 -18.90 -4.53
N PRO A 16 2.49 -18.27 -4.98
CA PRO A 16 2.59 -16.81 -5.06
C PRO A 16 1.77 -16.20 -6.19
N ASN A 17 1.46 -16.97 -7.24
CA ASN A 17 0.76 -16.50 -8.44
C ASN A 17 -0.73 -16.81 -8.35
N ILE A 18 -1.45 -16.03 -7.58
CA ILE A 18 -2.90 -16.18 -7.35
C ILE A 18 -3.67 -15.02 -7.96
N CYS A 19 -4.88 -15.30 -8.42
CA CYS A 19 -5.87 -14.29 -8.78
C CYS A 19 -7.27 -14.69 -8.31
N SER A 20 -8.17 -13.74 -8.34
CA SER A 20 -9.60 -13.96 -8.14
C SER A 20 -10.41 -12.98 -8.97
N ASP A 21 -11.66 -13.35 -9.26
CA ASP A 21 -12.56 -12.48 -9.99
C ASP A 21 -12.73 -11.13 -9.29
N MET A 22 -12.73 -10.07 -10.10
CA MET A 22 -12.98 -8.73 -9.63
C MET A 22 -14.39 -8.66 -9.04
N ASP A 23 -14.51 -8.24 -7.77
CA ASP A 23 -15.79 -8.16 -7.06
C ASP A 23 -16.58 -9.49 -7.04
N GLY A 24 -15.86 -10.64 -7.14
CA GLY A 24 -16.46 -11.98 -7.26
C GLY A 24 -17.17 -12.21 -8.61
N ILE A 25 -17.37 -13.47 -9.00
CA ILE A 25 -17.91 -13.85 -10.31
C ILE A 25 -19.33 -13.31 -10.54
N PHE A 26 -20.15 -13.18 -9.52
CA PHE A 26 -21.53 -12.67 -9.57
C PHE A 26 -21.69 -11.26 -9.01
N GLY A 27 -20.57 -10.54 -8.78
CA GLY A 27 -20.57 -9.14 -8.31
C GLY A 27 -21.01 -8.15 -9.38
N GLY A 28 -20.67 -6.87 -9.18
CA GLY A 28 -20.94 -5.78 -10.12
C GLY A 28 -22.19 -4.96 -9.82
N LYS A 29 -22.93 -5.27 -8.75
CA LYS A 29 -24.11 -4.49 -8.32
C LYS A 29 -23.76 -3.31 -7.43
N ASN A 30 -22.58 -3.31 -6.81
CA ASN A 30 -22.11 -2.25 -5.95
C ASN A 30 -20.83 -1.67 -6.53
N VAL A 31 -20.93 -0.52 -7.18
CA VAL A 31 -19.81 0.14 -7.86
C VAL A 31 -18.66 0.49 -6.90
N PRO A 32 -18.88 1.06 -5.71
CA PRO A 32 -17.81 1.26 -4.74
C PRO A 32 -17.05 -0.02 -4.35
N VAL A 33 -17.73 -1.15 -4.15
CA VAL A 33 -17.07 -2.43 -3.85
C VAL A 33 -16.20 -2.87 -5.03
N ASN A 34 -16.70 -2.75 -6.26
CA ASN A 34 -15.91 -3.06 -7.45
C ASN A 34 -14.65 -2.19 -7.54
N VAL A 35 -14.79 -0.88 -7.38
CA VAL A 35 -13.65 0.07 -7.42
C VAL A 35 -12.62 -0.27 -6.33
N ARG A 36 -13.07 -0.53 -5.09
CA ARG A 36 -12.17 -0.88 -3.99
C ARG A 36 -11.44 -2.20 -4.23
N ASP A 37 -12.12 -3.21 -4.74
CA ASP A 37 -11.50 -4.49 -5.08
C ASP A 37 -10.52 -4.36 -6.26
N PHE A 38 -10.86 -3.53 -7.24
CA PHE A 38 -10.01 -3.23 -8.39
C PHE A 38 -8.71 -2.54 -7.97
N GLN A 39 -8.79 -1.60 -7.05
CA GLN A 39 -7.65 -0.81 -6.57
C GLN A 39 -6.54 -1.69 -5.97
N TRP A 40 -6.86 -2.53 -4.98
CA TRP A 40 -5.81 -3.31 -4.33
C TRP A 40 -5.28 -4.44 -5.23
N LYS A 41 -6.11 -4.98 -6.12
CA LYS A 41 -5.69 -6.00 -7.10
C LYS A 41 -4.74 -5.45 -8.17
N THR A 42 -4.60 -4.15 -8.29
CA THR A 42 -3.52 -3.51 -9.05
C THR A 42 -2.14 -3.98 -8.57
N PHE A 43 -1.98 -4.19 -7.26
CA PHE A 43 -0.75 -4.64 -6.61
C PHE A 43 -0.77 -6.15 -6.32
N THR A 44 -1.19 -6.93 -7.32
CA THR A 44 -1.23 -8.39 -7.26
C THR A 44 -0.65 -8.99 -8.55
N PRO A 45 -0.28 -10.27 -8.58
CA PRO A 45 0.26 -10.90 -9.79
C PRO A 45 -0.65 -10.74 -11.00
N MET A 46 -1.95 -10.98 -10.82
CA MET A 46 -2.94 -10.94 -11.90
C MET A 46 -4.20 -10.20 -11.48
N GLN A 47 -4.85 -9.55 -12.45
CA GLN A 47 -6.21 -9.02 -12.33
C GLN A 47 -7.11 -9.77 -13.31
N LEU A 48 -8.13 -10.43 -12.79
CA LEU A 48 -9.12 -11.15 -13.57
C LEU A 48 -10.48 -10.47 -13.43
N ASN A 49 -11.13 -10.17 -14.54
CA ASN A 49 -12.49 -9.65 -14.54
C ASN A 49 -13.40 -10.63 -15.29
N MET A 50 -14.21 -11.37 -14.54
CA MET A 50 -15.16 -12.34 -15.05
C MET A 50 -16.56 -12.02 -14.48
N ASP A 51 -17.57 -12.06 -15.30
CA ASP A 51 -18.96 -12.02 -14.87
C ASP A 51 -19.62 -13.40 -14.96
N GLY A 52 -20.59 -13.69 -14.11
CA GLY A 52 -21.32 -14.94 -14.13
C GLY A 52 -22.24 -15.02 -15.34
N TRP A 53 -21.72 -15.47 -16.48
CA TRP A 53 -22.44 -15.63 -17.76
C TRP A 53 -23.12 -14.36 -18.27
N GLY A 54 -22.50 -13.19 -18.07
CA GLY A 54 -23.04 -11.92 -18.52
C GLY A 54 -24.20 -11.36 -17.71
N ALA A 55 -24.50 -11.94 -16.56
CA ALA A 55 -25.62 -11.52 -15.72
C ALA A 55 -25.41 -10.14 -15.08
N ASN A 56 -24.18 -9.78 -14.79
CA ASN A 56 -23.81 -8.50 -14.17
C ASN A 56 -22.51 -7.98 -14.81
N PRO A 57 -22.59 -7.37 -16.01
CA PRO A 57 -21.41 -6.81 -16.66
C PRO A 57 -20.71 -5.80 -15.75
N LYS A 58 -19.44 -5.96 -15.53
CA LYS A 58 -18.63 -5.14 -14.60
C LYS A 58 -17.27 -4.76 -15.17
N TYR A 59 -17.20 -4.66 -16.50
CA TYR A 59 -16.02 -4.11 -17.16
C TYR A 59 -15.81 -2.65 -16.75
N PRO A 60 -14.57 -2.19 -16.59
CA PRO A 60 -14.31 -0.83 -16.10
C PRO A 60 -15.08 0.26 -16.84
N HIS A 61 -15.22 0.14 -18.15
CA HIS A 61 -15.85 1.16 -19.00
C HIS A 61 -17.39 1.23 -18.92
N ILE A 62 -18.06 0.21 -18.39
CA ILE A 62 -19.54 0.18 -18.28
C ILE A 62 -20.07 0.50 -16.91
N LEU A 63 -19.19 0.67 -15.91
CA LEU A 63 -19.58 0.99 -14.55
C LEU A 63 -20.01 2.46 -14.36
N GLY A 64 -19.84 3.29 -15.39
CA GLY A 64 -20.11 4.73 -15.33
C GLY A 64 -19.00 5.50 -14.60
N GLU A 65 -19.15 6.82 -14.56
CA GLU A 65 -18.20 7.69 -13.84
C GLU A 65 -18.61 7.86 -12.36
N PRO A 66 -17.64 8.05 -11.43
CA PRO A 66 -16.19 8.16 -11.68
C PRO A 66 -15.47 6.80 -11.76
N ALA A 67 -16.16 5.68 -11.61
CA ALA A 67 -15.56 4.35 -11.55
C ALA A 67 -14.73 4.01 -12.79
N ALA A 68 -15.23 4.35 -13.98
CA ALA A 68 -14.53 4.10 -15.25
C ALA A 68 -13.17 4.81 -15.29
N SER A 69 -13.11 6.08 -14.91
CA SER A 69 -11.87 6.87 -14.84
C SER A 69 -10.93 6.34 -13.78
N ILE A 70 -11.42 6.02 -12.58
CA ILE A 70 -10.62 5.49 -11.48
C ILE A 70 -10.00 4.14 -11.88
N ASN A 71 -10.80 3.19 -12.37
CA ASN A 71 -10.32 1.87 -12.75
C ASN A 71 -9.31 1.94 -13.91
N ARG A 72 -9.52 2.83 -14.89
CA ARG A 72 -8.55 3.08 -15.97
C ARG A 72 -7.22 3.56 -15.41
N TRP A 73 -7.25 4.50 -14.48
CA TRP A 73 -6.04 5.00 -13.83
C TRP A 73 -5.25 3.88 -13.13
N TYR A 74 -5.94 3.04 -12.35
CA TYR A 74 -5.29 1.90 -11.67
C TYR A 74 -4.75 0.85 -12.64
N LEU A 75 -5.42 0.61 -13.79
CA LEU A 75 -4.87 -0.24 -14.86
C LEU A 75 -3.59 0.33 -15.45
N LYS A 76 -3.56 1.65 -15.68
CA LYS A 76 -2.35 2.33 -16.16
C LYS A 76 -1.23 2.24 -15.13
N MET A 77 -1.54 2.45 -13.88
CA MET A 77 -0.59 2.27 -12.77
C MET A 77 -0.04 0.84 -12.74
N LYS A 78 -0.88 -0.20 -12.83
CA LYS A 78 -0.41 -1.58 -12.91
C LYS A 78 0.53 -1.79 -14.08
N SER A 79 0.24 -1.22 -15.24
CA SER A 79 1.09 -1.32 -16.41
C SER A 79 2.45 -0.63 -16.22
N GLU A 80 2.50 0.50 -15.54
CA GLU A 80 3.75 1.20 -15.21
C GLU A 80 4.64 0.41 -14.25
N PHE A 81 4.04 -0.29 -13.26
CA PHE A 81 4.77 -1.11 -12.29
C PHE A 81 5.30 -2.44 -12.85
N MET A 82 5.09 -2.75 -14.12
CA MET A 82 5.41 -4.06 -14.71
C MET A 82 6.87 -4.50 -14.50
N PRO A 83 7.91 -3.66 -14.72
CA PRO A 83 9.30 -4.07 -14.48
C PRO A 83 9.61 -4.34 -13.00
N TYR A 84 9.05 -3.54 -12.09
CA TYR A 84 9.15 -3.81 -10.66
C TYR A 84 8.45 -5.13 -10.29
N ALA A 85 7.20 -5.31 -10.76
CA ALA A 85 6.42 -6.52 -10.54
C ALA A 85 7.14 -7.78 -11.04
N TYR A 86 7.77 -7.70 -12.21
CA TYR A 86 8.51 -8.81 -12.80
C TYR A 86 9.75 -9.17 -11.98
N SER A 87 10.48 -8.16 -11.52
CA SER A 87 11.65 -8.35 -10.65
C SER A 87 11.29 -9.01 -9.32
N ILE A 88 10.20 -8.55 -8.65
CA ILE A 88 9.77 -9.16 -7.37
C ILE A 88 9.11 -10.53 -7.57
N ALA A 89 8.50 -10.81 -8.73
CA ALA A 89 7.99 -12.14 -9.06
C ALA A 89 9.13 -13.17 -9.12
N LYS A 90 10.30 -12.80 -9.61
CA LYS A 90 11.50 -13.64 -9.61
C LYS A 90 11.92 -14.06 -8.21
N GLU A 91 11.73 -13.22 -7.20
CA GLU A 91 12.10 -13.55 -5.82
C GLU A 91 11.26 -14.71 -5.24
N ALA A 92 10.09 -15.00 -5.82
CA ALA A 92 9.24 -16.11 -5.40
C ALA A 92 9.92 -17.47 -5.57
N ILE A 93 10.84 -17.62 -6.50
CA ILE A 93 11.66 -18.83 -6.68
C ILE A 93 12.51 -19.11 -5.43
N ASN A 94 12.89 -18.06 -4.71
CA ASN A 94 13.66 -18.13 -3.46
C ASN A 94 12.77 -18.04 -2.21
N GLY A 95 11.45 -18.25 -2.34
CA GLY A 95 10.52 -18.30 -1.23
C GLY A 95 9.96 -16.93 -0.80
N LYS A 96 10.22 -15.84 -1.52
CA LYS A 96 9.65 -14.52 -1.25
C LYS A 96 8.52 -14.21 -2.24
N PRO A 97 7.24 -14.35 -1.85
CA PRO A 97 6.14 -14.07 -2.76
C PRO A 97 6.07 -12.58 -3.12
N MET A 98 5.37 -12.25 -4.18
CA MET A 98 5.11 -10.87 -4.59
C MET A 98 4.27 -10.13 -3.55
N ILE A 99 3.21 -10.80 -3.04
CA ILE A 99 2.36 -10.33 -1.93
C ILE A 99 2.91 -10.96 -0.65
N ARG A 100 3.47 -10.14 0.23
CA ARG A 100 4.15 -10.59 1.45
C ARG A 100 3.36 -10.25 2.70
N ALA A 101 3.15 -11.25 3.56
CA ALA A 101 2.73 -10.97 4.93
C ALA A 101 3.71 -9.97 5.56
N MET A 102 3.20 -9.05 6.37
CA MET A 102 4.04 -8.02 6.99
C MET A 102 5.21 -8.61 7.78
N PHE A 103 5.03 -9.75 8.45
CA PHE A 103 6.09 -10.39 9.23
C PHE A 103 7.24 -10.99 8.40
N LEU A 104 7.07 -11.19 7.10
CA LEU A 104 8.17 -11.66 6.23
C LEU A 104 9.26 -10.60 6.04
N GLU A 105 8.88 -9.32 6.11
CA GLU A 105 9.80 -8.19 6.00
C GLU A 105 10.06 -7.51 7.36
N TYR A 106 9.08 -7.53 8.26
CA TYR A 106 9.09 -6.82 9.54
C TYR A 106 8.57 -7.71 10.68
N PRO A 107 9.31 -8.78 11.08
CA PRO A 107 8.85 -9.71 12.11
C PRO A 107 8.85 -9.06 13.50
N ASN A 108 7.67 -8.93 14.11
CA ASN A 108 7.49 -8.50 15.49
C ASN A 108 6.16 -9.03 16.05
N LYS A 109 5.89 -8.81 17.35
CA LYS A 109 4.66 -9.31 18.00
C LYS A 109 3.37 -8.82 17.29
N TYR A 110 3.37 -7.61 16.76
CA TYR A 110 2.21 -7.04 16.09
C TYR A 110 1.96 -7.68 14.73
N THR A 111 3.01 -7.87 13.93
CA THR A 111 2.92 -8.42 12.58
C THR A 111 2.73 -9.94 12.57
N LEU A 112 3.16 -10.66 13.60
CA LEU A 112 2.91 -12.11 13.76
C LEU A 112 1.47 -12.42 14.19
N GLY A 113 0.72 -11.43 14.65
CA GLY A 113 -0.69 -11.55 15.01
C GLY A 113 -1.64 -11.32 13.82
N THR A 114 -2.93 -11.16 14.15
CA THR A 114 -3.99 -10.93 13.16
C THR A 114 -4.14 -9.47 12.74
N ALA A 115 -3.49 -8.54 13.43
CA ALA A 115 -3.67 -7.10 13.25
C ALA A 115 -3.34 -6.60 11.83
N THR A 116 -2.36 -7.21 11.17
CA THR A 116 -1.94 -6.83 9.81
C THR A 116 -2.50 -7.70 8.69
N ARG A 117 -3.52 -8.54 8.97
CA ARG A 117 -4.12 -9.47 7.98
C ARG A 117 -4.78 -8.80 6.77
N TYR A 118 -5.03 -7.50 6.84
CA TYR A 118 -5.63 -6.71 5.75
C TYR A 118 -4.67 -5.67 5.15
N GLN A 119 -3.39 -5.90 5.29
CA GLN A 119 -2.35 -5.15 4.61
C GLN A 119 -1.17 -6.07 4.26
N PHE A 120 -0.38 -5.70 3.28
CA PHE A 120 0.74 -6.51 2.82
C PHE A 120 1.83 -5.66 2.21
N MET A 121 3.04 -6.23 2.10
CA MET A 121 4.09 -5.67 1.27
C MET A 121 3.98 -6.23 -0.14
N TYR A 122 3.98 -5.36 -1.13
CA TYR A 122 4.15 -5.68 -2.54
C TYR A 122 5.64 -5.56 -2.89
N GLY A 123 6.35 -6.68 -2.82
CA GLY A 123 7.81 -6.67 -2.79
C GLY A 123 8.38 -5.96 -1.55
N PRO A 124 9.65 -5.53 -1.58
CA PRO A 124 10.31 -4.95 -0.41
C PRO A 124 9.97 -3.48 -0.13
N SER A 125 9.37 -2.77 -1.09
CA SER A 125 9.34 -1.30 -1.08
C SER A 125 7.97 -0.67 -1.06
N VAL A 126 6.89 -1.43 -1.31
CA VAL A 126 5.53 -0.90 -1.44
C VAL A 126 4.60 -1.57 -0.43
N LEU A 127 4.06 -0.78 0.49
CA LEU A 127 3.05 -1.24 1.44
C LEU A 127 1.66 -0.89 0.91
N VAL A 128 0.77 -1.87 0.90
CA VAL A 128 -0.62 -1.72 0.45
C VAL A 128 -1.56 -2.08 1.60
N ALA A 129 -2.46 -1.16 1.95
CA ALA A 129 -3.46 -1.37 2.99
C ALA A 129 -4.89 -1.28 2.39
N PRO A 130 -5.42 -2.36 1.81
CA PRO A 130 -6.71 -2.37 1.15
C PRO A 130 -7.86 -1.91 2.03
N ILE A 131 -8.87 -1.32 1.41
CA ILE A 131 -10.16 -1.08 2.03
C ILE A 131 -10.93 -2.42 2.00
N TYR A 132 -11.17 -3.00 3.16
CA TYR A 132 -11.70 -4.36 3.30
C TYR A 132 -13.11 -4.44 3.88
N GLN A 133 -13.67 -3.30 4.26
CA GLN A 133 -15.03 -3.16 4.78
C GLN A 133 -15.60 -1.82 4.36
N ASN A 134 -16.90 -1.58 4.62
CA ASN A 134 -17.44 -0.25 4.47
C ASN A 134 -16.63 0.72 5.31
N THR A 135 -16.15 1.77 4.67
CA THR A 135 -15.50 2.87 5.37
C THR A 135 -16.58 3.55 6.20
N LYS A 136 -16.38 3.57 7.51
CA LYS A 136 -17.18 4.46 8.34
C LYS A 136 -16.59 5.86 8.14
N ALA A 137 -17.45 6.79 7.79
CA ALA A 137 -17.08 8.19 7.83
C ALA A 137 -16.61 8.55 9.25
N ASP A 138 -15.60 9.37 9.37
CA ASP A 138 -15.28 9.99 10.66
C ASP A 138 -16.40 10.93 11.10
N LYS A 139 -16.26 11.57 12.27
CA LYS A 139 -17.28 12.50 12.79
C LYS A 139 -17.56 13.70 11.87
N GLU A 140 -16.65 13.97 10.92
CA GLU A 140 -16.77 15.03 9.92
C GLU A 140 -17.38 14.53 8.59
N GLY A 141 -17.67 13.25 8.48
CA GLY A 141 -18.32 12.65 7.31
C GLY A 141 -17.36 12.19 6.21
N ASN A 142 -16.05 12.09 6.47
CA ASN A 142 -15.07 11.62 5.51
C ASN A 142 -14.98 10.09 5.53
N ASP A 143 -14.69 9.50 4.38
CA ASP A 143 -14.32 8.09 4.29
C ASP A 143 -12.87 7.91 4.78
N VAL A 144 -12.67 7.03 5.76
CA VAL A 144 -11.36 6.79 6.36
C VAL A 144 -11.00 5.31 6.49
N ARG A 145 -9.70 5.03 6.53
CA ARG A 145 -9.12 3.73 6.86
C ARG A 145 -8.39 3.84 8.19
N ASN A 146 -8.77 3.01 9.16
CA ASN A 146 -8.13 2.91 10.46
C ASN A 146 -7.19 1.70 10.52
N GLY A 147 -6.23 1.72 11.46
CA GLY A 147 -5.38 0.60 11.77
C GLY A 147 -4.38 0.25 10.66
N ILE A 148 -3.74 1.23 10.02
CA ILE A 148 -2.64 0.99 9.08
C ILE A 148 -1.34 0.96 9.86
N TYR A 149 -0.71 -0.20 9.95
CA TYR A 149 0.61 -0.34 10.56
C TYR A 149 1.71 0.07 9.57
N LEU A 150 2.49 1.08 9.94
CA LEU A 150 3.72 1.43 9.25
C LEU A 150 4.92 0.91 10.06
N PRO A 151 5.72 0.00 9.49
CA PRO A 151 6.94 -0.49 10.14
C PRO A 151 7.98 0.63 10.36
N GLU A 152 9.00 0.33 11.16
CA GLU A 152 10.14 1.24 11.36
C GLU A 152 10.71 1.77 10.03
N GLY A 153 11.09 3.04 10.01
CA GLY A 153 11.58 3.78 8.85
C GLY A 153 10.64 4.92 8.46
N ASN A 154 10.85 5.49 7.29
CA ASN A 154 9.99 6.53 6.73
C ASN A 154 9.21 6.00 5.54
N TRP A 155 7.96 6.42 5.46
CA TRP A 155 7.02 5.99 4.44
C TRP A 155 6.41 7.19 3.74
N ILE A 156 6.22 7.10 2.43
CA ILE A 156 5.70 8.17 1.60
C ILE A 156 4.35 7.72 1.04
N ASP A 157 3.29 8.48 1.32
CA ASP A 157 2.00 8.28 0.66
C ASP A 157 2.19 8.46 -0.85
N TYR A 158 1.97 7.40 -1.60
CA TYR A 158 2.19 7.39 -3.05
C TYR A 158 1.42 8.48 -3.78
N PHE A 159 0.22 8.82 -3.31
CA PHE A 159 -0.68 9.76 -3.98
C PHE A 159 -0.45 11.22 -3.59
N THR A 160 -0.08 11.48 -2.35
CA THR A 160 0.11 12.87 -1.87
C THR A 160 1.57 13.25 -1.74
N GLY A 161 2.48 12.28 -1.67
CA GLY A 161 3.89 12.50 -1.37
C GLY A 161 4.16 12.86 0.10
N GLU A 162 3.13 12.82 0.97
CA GLU A 162 3.26 13.09 2.39
C GLU A 162 4.10 12.01 3.07
N GLN A 163 4.94 12.42 4.01
CA GLN A 163 5.86 11.53 4.70
C GLN A 163 5.33 11.19 6.09
N TYR A 164 5.40 9.91 6.44
CA TYR A 164 5.06 9.38 7.74
C TYR A 164 6.29 8.72 8.37
N ALA A 165 6.59 9.06 9.60
CA ALA A 165 7.51 8.27 10.41
C ALA A 165 6.82 6.95 10.76
N GLY A 166 7.53 5.84 10.58
CA GLY A 166 7.02 4.51 10.91
C GLY A 166 7.08 4.18 12.40
N ASP A 167 6.94 2.91 12.71
CA ASP A 167 6.75 2.37 14.07
C ASP A 167 5.47 2.91 14.71
N CYS A 168 4.40 2.97 13.92
CA CYS A 168 3.12 3.53 14.35
C CYS A 168 1.95 2.85 13.62
N ILE A 169 0.75 3.13 14.13
CA ILE A 169 -0.52 2.73 13.52
C ILE A 169 -1.28 3.99 13.17
N ILE A 170 -1.50 4.19 11.87
CA ILE A 170 -2.25 5.34 11.36
C ILE A 170 -3.76 5.07 11.44
N ASN A 171 -4.50 6.06 11.92
CA ASN A 171 -5.97 6.09 11.94
C ASN A 171 -6.49 7.29 11.17
N ASN A 172 -7.79 7.30 10.90
CA ASN A 172 -8.45 8.36 10.12
C ASN A 172 -7.70 8.73 8.82
N PHE A 173 -7.09 7.73 8.16
CA PHE A 173 -6.42 7.97 6.88
C PHE A 173 -7.46 8.18 5.79
N ASP A 174 -7.46 9.36 5.17
CA ASP A 174 -8.44 9.75 4.17
C ASP A 174 -8.41 8.84 2.95
N THR A 175 -9.55 8.25 2.64
CA THR A 175 -9.73 7.30 1.54
C THR A 175 -10.94 7.65 0.67
N PRO A 176 -10.96 8.82 0.02
CA PRO A 176 -11.99 9.06 -1.00
C PRO A 176 -11.99 7.91 -2.00
N LEU A 177 -13.10 7.69 -2.71
CA LEU A 177 -13.30 6.51 -3.54
C LEU A 177 -12.12 6.20 -4.49
N TRP A 178 -11.43 7.21 -4.97
CA TRP A 178 -10.30 7.07 -5.88
C TRP A 178 -8.99 6.61 -5.20
N LYS A 179 -8.87 6.74 -3.86
CA LYS A 179 -7.61 6.57 -3.15
C LYS A 179 -7.53 5.23 -2.40
N LEU A 180 -6.55 4.42 -2.76
CA LEU A 180 -6.09 3.26 -2.00
C LEU A 180 -4.92 3.69 -1.10
N PRO A 181 -4.87 3.34 0.19
CA PRO A 181 -3.67 3.52 0.98
C PRO A 181 -2.50 2.71 0.42
N VAL A 182 -1.54 3.41 -0.19
CA VAL A 182 -0.29 2.86 -0.73
C VAL A 182 0.86 3.72 -0.23
N PHE A 183 1.83 3.08 0.40
CA PHE A 183 3.00 3.77 0.93
C PHE A 183 4.27 3.22 0.30
N ILE A 184 5.13 4.11 -0.12
CA ILE A 184 6.45 3.76 -0.64
C ILE A 184 7.47 3.93 0.49
N LYS A 185 8.27 2.90 0.73
CA LYS A 185 9.37 2.99 1.68
C LYS A 185 10.37 4.05 1.20
N GLN A 186 10.73 4.99 2.05
CA GLN A 186 11.77 5.95 1.70
C GLN A 186 13.10 5.22 1.51
N GLY A 187 13.80 5.51 0.43
CA GLY A 187 14.92 4.73 -0.08
C GLY A 187 14.55 3.80 -1.26
N ALA A 188 13.27 3.66 -1.60
CA ALA A 188 12.84 2.79 -2.69
C ALA A 188 13.41 3.19 -4.04
N ILE A 189 13.75 2.16 -4.83
CA ILE A 189 14.12 2.25 -6.24
C ILE A 189 13.16 1.32 -6.98
N LEU A 190 12.31 1.89 -7.83
CA LEU A 190 11.25 1.17 -8.53
C LEU A 190 11.53 1.19 -10.03
N PRO A 191 11.92 0.06 -10.65
CA PRO A 191 11.91 -0.05 -12.11
C PRO A 191 10.49 0.09 -12.63
N MET A 192 10.30 0.96 -13.61
CA MET A 192 9.00 1.33 -14.16
C MET A 192 9.04 1.31 -15.69
N THR A 193 7.88 1.42 -16.31
CA THR A 193 7.76 1.65 -17.74
C THR A 193 6.72 2.74 -18.02
N LYS A 194 6.58 3.16 -19.27
CA LYS A 194 5.49 4.05 -19.65
C LYS A 194 4.16 3.30 -19.58
N PRO A 195 3.05 3.96 -19.22
CA PRO A 195 1.75 3.31 -19.17
C PRO A 195 1.34 2.80 -20.56
N HIS A 196 0.84 1.57 -20.62
CA HIS A 196 0.48 0.89 -21.86
C HIS A 196 -0.83 0.09 -21.70
N ASN A 197 -1.36 -0.40 -22.81
CA ASN A 197 -2.58 -1.22 -22.83
C ASN A 197 -2.27 -2.72 -22.97
N ASN A 198 -1.10 -3.05 -23.48
CA ASN A 198 -0.66 -4.42 -23.74
C ASN A 198 0.85 -4.53 -23.54
N VAL A 199 1.33 -5.64 -23.01
CA VAL A 199 2.77 -5.89 -22.75
C VAL A 199 3.62 -5.72 -24.01
N SER A 200 3.07 -6.06 -25.19
CA SER A 200 3.77 -5.88 -26.48
C SER A 200 4.04 -4.41 -26.84
N GLN A 201 3.42 -3.47 -26.14
CA GLN A 201 3.64 -2.04 -26.32
C GLN A 201 4.74 -1.47 -25.42
N ILE A 202 5.34 -2.29 -24.57
CA ILE A 202 6.48 -1.88 -23.75
C ILE A 202 7.65 -1.52 -24.67
N ASP A 203 8.13 -0.27 -24.54
CA ASP A 203 9.32 0.17 -25.27
C ASP A 203 10.59 -0.44 -24.63
N LYS A 204 11.13 -1.46 -25.27
CA LYS A 204 12.32 -2.16 -24.80
C LYS A 204 13.60 -1.29 -24.88
N HIS A 205 13.58 -0.19 -25.65
CA HIS A 205 14.71 0.74 -25.77
C HIS A 205 14.77 1.77 -24.64
N VAL A 206 13.81 1.74 -23.70
CA VAL A 206 13.75 2.69 -22.57
C VAL A 206 13.69 1.92 -21.26
N ARG A 207 14.49 2.33 -20.29
CA ARG A 207 14.36 1.92 -18.89
C ARG A 207 14.12 3.14 -18.01
N ILE A 208 13.24 2.99 -17.05
CA ILE A 208 12.79 4.08 -16.15
C ILE A 208 12.93 3.60 -14.71
N TYR A 209 13.48 4.46 -13.85
CA TYR A 209 13.57 4.20 -12.42
C TYR A 209 12.95 5.35 -11.63
N ASP A 210 11.95 5.03 -10.80
CA ASP A 210 11.41 5.95 -9.82
C ASP A 210 12.21 5.80 -8.53
N LEU A 211 12.77 6.91 -8.04
CA LEU A 211 13.61 6.95 -6.86
C LEU A 211 12.99 7.81 -5.76
N TYR A 212 13.06 7.30 -4.55
CA TYR A 212 12.66 7.96 -3.30
C TYR A 212 13.89 8.06 -2.39
N PRO A 213 14.86 8.92 -2.68
CA PRO A 213 16.20 8.87 -2.08
C PRO A 213 16.17 9.02 -0.56
N TYR A 214 16.88 8.12 0.13
CA TYR A 214 17.10 8.17 1.58
C TYR A 214 18.23 7.23 1.98
N GLY A 215 19.20 7.72 2.75
CA GLY A 215 20.32 6.90 3.21
C GLY A 215 21.04 6.20 2.05
N ASN A 216 21.32 4.92 2.25
CA ASN A 216 21.91 4.05 1.24
C ASN A 216 20.90 2.95 0.88
N SER A 217 20.58 2.83 -0.40
CA SER A 217 19.63 1.84 -0.88
C SER A 217 20.07 1.20 -2.19
N THR A 218 19.60 -0.02 -2.43
CA THR A 218 19.89 -0.79 -3.64
C THR A 218 18.65 -1.52 -4.11
N PHE A 219 18.56 -1.77 -5.41
CA PHE A 219 17.60 -2.67 -6.02
C PHE A 219 18.27 -3.39 -7.20
N THR A 220 17.99 -4.67 -7.36
CA THR A 220 18.41 -5.45 -8.53
C THR A 220 17.21 -5.71 -9.42
N GLU A 221 17.18 -5.05 -10.58
CA GLU A 221 16.19 -5.32 -11.61
C GLU A 221 16.52 -6.64 -12.31
N TYR A 222 15.50 -7.46 -12.50
CA TYR A 222 15.56 -8.71 -13.23
C TYR A 222 14.78 -8.59 -14.55
N ASP A 223 15.32 -9.18 -15.62
CA ASP A 223 14.62 -9.29 -16.90
C ASP A 223 15.02 -10.58 -17.64
N ASP A 224 14.14 -11.10 -18.49
CA ASP A 224 14.35 -12.23 -19.38
C ASP A 224 13.49 -12.08 -20.65
N ASP A 225 13.34 -13.13 -21.46
CA ASP A 225 12.56 -13.06 -22.70
C ASP A 225 11.02 -12.97 -22.47
N GLY A 226 10.56 -13.21 -21.26
CA GLY A 226 9.14 -13.12 -20.86
C GLY A 226 8.24 -14.19 -21.47
N THR A 227 8.77 -15.16 -22.21
CA THR A 227 7.98 -16.12 -22.97
C THR A 227 8.40 -17.56 -22.83
N THR A 228 9.70 -17.84 -22.62
CA THR A 228 10.23 -19.19 -22.54
C THR A 228 10.74 -19.53 -21.14
N GLU A 229 11.07 -20.78 -20.91
CA GLU A 229 11.72 -21.24 -19.68
C GLU A 229 13.25 -21.16 -19.73
N ALA A 230 13.82 -20.45 -20.72
CA ALA A 230 15.27 -20.33 -20.90
C ALA A 230 15.98 -19.72 -19.68
N TYR A 231 15.27 -18.92 -18.88
CA TYR A 231 15.76 -18.37 -17.61
C TYR A 231 16.21 -19.47 -16.63
N ARG A 232 15.65 -20.67 -16.69
CA ARG A 232 16.09 -21.82 -15.86
C ARG A 232 17.50 -22.26 -16.17
N ASN A 233 17.99 -21.95 -17.38
CA ASN A 233 19.35 -22.22 -17.85
C ASN A 233 20.22 -20.96 -17.86
N GLY A 234 19.80 -19.91 -17.14
CA GLY A 234 20.56 -18.68 -16.98
C GLY A 234 20.35 -17.62 -18.06
N ALA A 235 19.39 -17.82 -19.00
CA ALA A 235 19.04 -16.79 -19.99
C ALA A 235 18.21 -15.66 -19.38
N ALA A 236 18.87 -14.83 -18.61
CA ALA A 236 18.28 -13.72 -17.89
C ALA A 236 19.33 -12.63 -17.61
N THR A 237 18.86 -11.46 -17.23
CA THR A 237 19.72 -10.33 -16.88
C THR A 237 19.45 -9.82 -15.47
N ALA A 238 20.46 -9.19 -14.89
CA ALA A 238 20.38 -8.47 -13.62
C ALA A 238 21.09 -7.12 -13.75
N THR A 239 20.40 -6.06 -13.30
CA THR A 239 20.96 -4.71 -13.24
C THR A 239 20.89 -4.20 -11.81
N LEU A 240 22.04 -3.87 -11.22
CA LEU A 240 22.11 -3.27 -9.88
C LEU A 240 21.98 -1.75 -9.97
N ILE A 241 21.01 -1.20 -9.28
CA ILE A 241 20.83 0.24 -9.10
C ILE A 241 21.10 0.58 -7.62
N THR A 242 21.88 1.63 -7.37
CA THR A 242 22.15 2.13 -6.02
C THR A 242 21.78 3.59 -5.91
N SER A 243 21.30 4.01 -4.75
CA SER A 243 21.05 5.40 -4.41
C SER A 243 21.64 5.71 -3.06
N THR A 244 22.45 6.75 -2.96
CA THR A 244 23.05 7.24 -1.71
C THR A 244 22.71 8.69 -1.49
N VAL A 245 22.37 9.06 -0.24
CA VAL A 245 22.13 10.43 0.17
C VAL A 245 23.17 10.82 1.20
N ASP A 246 23.94 11.87 0.88
CA ASP A 246 24.85 12.52 1.81
C ASP A 246 24.50 14.01 1.88
N LYS A 247 23.92 14.43 3.01
CA LYS A 247 23.40 15.77 3.24
C LYS A 247 22.36 16.17 2.16
N ASP A 248 22.68 17.16 1.34
CA ASP A 248 21.86 17.64 0.22
C ASP A 248 22.24 17.05 -1.15
N ARG A 249 22.99 15.93 -1.14
CA ARG A 249 23.52 15.31 -2.34
C ARG A 249 23.00 13.88 -2.50
N VAL A 250 22.37 13.61 -3.63
CA VAL A 250 21.95 12.27 -4.05
C VAL A 250 22.88 11.79 -5.15
N ARG A 251 23.42 10.58 -4.98
CA ARG A 251 24.16 9.88 -6.03
C ARG A 251 23.41 8.61 -6.41
N VAL A 252 23.10 8.48 -7.69
CA VAL A 252 22.50 7.29 -8.28
C VAL A 252 23.52 6.63 -9.19
N THR A 253 23.76 5.33 -9.01
CA THR A 253 24.59 4.54 -9.90
C THR A 253 23.81 3.36 -10.46
N ILE A 254 23.95 3.10 -11.75
CA ILE A 254 23.41 1.94 -12.42
C ILE A 254 24.59 1.17 -12.98
N ALA A 255 24.81 -0.02 -12.44
CA ALA A 255 25.89 -0.89 -12.89
C ALA A 255 25.62 -1.41 -14.32
N PRO A 256 26.65 -1.83 -15.05
CA PRO A 256 26.45 -2.57 -16.28
C PRO A 256 25.55 -3.79 -16.05
N THR A 257 24.59 -3.99 -16.93
CA THR A 257 23.67 -5.14 -16.88
C THR A 257 24.46 -6.43 -17.11
N SER A 258 24.35 -7.36 -16.18
CA SER A 258 24.97 -8.68 -16.27
C SER A 258 24.01 -9.72 -16.83
N GLY A 259 24.54 -10.76 -17.45
CA GLY A 259 23.74 -11.79 -18.10
C GLY A 259 23.27 -11.41 -19.50
N SER A 260 22.52 -12.28 -20.12
CA SER A 260 21.91 -12.05 -21.44
C SER A 260 20.79 -13.06 -21.70
N PHE A 261 19.92 -12.74 -22.64
CA PHE A 261 18.92 -13.63 -23.20
C PHE A 261 18.72 -13.34 -24.70
N PRO A 262 18.14 -14.27 -25.50
CA PRO A 262 17.87 -14.00 -26.90
C PRO A 262 17.04 -12.76 -27.14
N GLU A 263 17.39 -11.97 -28.15
CA GLU A 263 16.70 -10.72 -28.52
C GLU A 263 16.69 -9.63 -27.44
N MET A 264 17.62 -9.70 -26.48
CA MET A 264 17.80 -8.67 -25.48
C MET A 264 18.18 -7.33 -26.14
N GLU A 265 17.41 -6.28 -25.84
CA GLU A 265 17.78 -4.92 -26.23
C GLU A 265 18.92 -4.41 -25.33
N LYS A 266 20.05 -4.05 -25.97
CA LYS A 266 21.24 -3.57 -25.26
C LYS A 266 21.37 -2.04 -25.28
N GLU A 267 20.87 -1.41 -26.35
CA GLU A 267 20.93 0.05 -26.52
C GLU A 267 19.70 0.70 -25.89
N LYS A 268 19.83 1.22 -24.67
CA LYS A 268 18.69 1.79 -23.95
C LYS A 268 18.91 3.23 -23.53
N VAL A 269 17.88 4.04 -23.71
CA VAL A 269 17.69 5.32 -23.04
C VAL A 269 17.41 5.06 -21.55
N THR A 270 18.03 5.85 -20.67
CA THR A 270 17.77 5.75 -19.22
C THR A 270 17.07 7.01 -18.74
N ILE A 271 15.94 6.82 -18.04
CA ILE A 271 15.18 7.88 -17.40
C ILE A 271 15.18 7.65 -15.89
N LEU A 272 15.59 8.67 -15.13
CA LEU A 272 15.43 8.71 -13.68
C LEU A 272 14.32 9.69 -13.33
N ARG A 273 13.41 9.26 -12.46
CA ARG A 273 12.36 10.10 -11.85
C ARG A 273 12.64 10.19 -10.36
N ILE A 274 13.21 11.30 -9.91
CA ILE A 274 13.62 11.51 -8.53
C ILE A 274 12.56 12.33 -7.81
N ASN A 275 11.94 11.76 -6.78
CA ASN A 275 10.97 12.46 -5.95
C ASN A 275 11.68 13.51 -5.09
N VAL A 276 11.24 14.75 -5.18
CA VAL A 276 11.81 15.93 -4.52
C VAL A 276 10.70 16.84 -4.00
N THR A 277 11.04 17.82 -3.17
CA THR A 277 10.10 18.87 -2.75
C THR A 277 10.53 20.27 -3.18
N ALA A 278 11.74 20.38 -3.70
CA ALA A 278 12.26 21.62 -4.28
C ALA A 278 13.11 21.33 -5.51
N LYS A 279 13.25 22.33 -6.40
CA LYS A 279 14.11 22.22 -7.57
C LYS A 279 15.57 22.13 -7.13
N PRO A 280 16.32 21.08 -7.55
CA PRO A 280 17.73 20.95 -7.23
C PRO A 280 18.59 22.06 -7.84
N GLN A 281 19.77 22.28 -7.23
CA GLN A 281 20.69 23.31 -7.65
C GLN A 281 21.55 22.91 -8.86
N LYS A 282 21.97 21.64 -8.91
CA LYS A 282 22.90 21.17 -9.95
C LYS A 282 22.75 19.66 -10.17
N ILE A 283 22.80 19.27 -11.43
CA ILE A 283 22.76 17.87 -11.84
C ILE A 283 23.99 17.61 -12.71
N THR A 284 24.70 16.52 -12.44
CA THR A 284 25.80 16.02 -13.26
C THR A 284 25.57 14.55 -13.59
N ALA A 285 26.01 14.13 -14.77
CA ALA A 285 25.86 12.75 -15.22
C ALA A 285 27.10 12.25 -15.95
N LYS A 286 27.30 10.93 -15.90
CA LYS A 286 28.30 10.19 -16.69
C LYS A 286 27.66 8.93 -17.26
N GLN A 287 28.07 8.57 -18.48
CA GLN A 287 27.80 7.28 -19.12
C GLN A 287 29.14 6.63 -19.47
N GLY A 288 29.43 5.50 -18.85
CA GLY A 288 30.79 4.96 -18.87
C GLY A 288 31.78 5.97 -18.26
N ASN A 289 32.85 6.25 -19.00
CA ASN A 289 33.87 7.23 -18.59
C ASN A 289 33.59 8.66 -19.10
N LYS A 290 32.49 8.89 -19.85
CA LYS A 290 32.20 10.17 -20.48
C LYS A 290 31.26 11.00 -19.60
N LYS A 291 31.64 12.27 -19.37
CA LYS A 291 30.71 13.25 -18.80
C LYS A 291 29.63 13.60 -19.82
N VAL A 292 28.39 13.65 -19.36
CA VAL A 292 27.22 14.01 -20.15
C VAL A 292 26.82 15.45 -19.80
N LYS A 293 26.67 16.29 -20.81
CA LYS A 293 26.12 17.64 -20.63
C LYS A 293 24.59 17.55 -20.66
N LEU A 294 23.97 17.79 -19.52
CA LEU A 294 22.51 17.86 -19.41
C LEU A 294 22.00 19.27 -19.69
N VAL A 295 20.90 19.38 -20.42
CA VAL A 295 20.20 20.64 -20.75
C VAL A 295 18.85 20.65 -20.04
N GLU A 296 18.53 21.75 -19.37
CA GLU A 296 17.20 21.94 -18.78
C GLU A 296 16.17 22.20 -19.86
N VAL A 297 15.01 21.56 -19.75
CA VAL A 297 13.83 21.81 -20.56
C VAL A 297 12.62 22.12 -19.66
N ASN A 298 11.62 22.85 -20.18
CA ASN A 298 10.54 23.42 -19.38
C ASN A 298 9.18 22.72 -19.57
N SER A 299 9.13 21.64 -20.32
CA SER A 299 7.90 20.90 -20.56
C SER A 299 8.16 19.41 -20.76
N SER A 300 7.15 18.60 -20.49
CA SER A 300 7.18 17.16 -20.78
C SER A 300 7.40 16.87 -22.25
N ASP A 301 6.79 17.64 -23.16
CA ASP A 301 6.97 17.47 -24.62
C ASP A 301 8.42 17.70 -25.04
N SER A 302 9.07 18.72 -24.49
CA SER A 302 10.49 18.99 -24.75
C SER A 302 11.39 17.93 -24.16
N PHE A 303 11.01 17.39 -23.00
CA PHE A 303 11.71 16.27 -22.36
C PHE A 303 11.58 14.98 -23.19
N ASP A 304 10.38 14.67 -23.68
CA ASP A 304 10.14 13.46 -24.48
C ASP A 304 10.92 13.47 -25.80
N LYS A 305 11.06 14.64 -26.42
CA LYS A 305 11.80 14.83 -27.69
C LYS A 305 13.31 15.00 -27.50
N GLY A 306 13.75 15.40 -26.31
CA GLY A 306 15.14 15.74 -26.03
C GLY A 306 16.02 14.52 -25.73
N GLU A 307 17.32 14.71 -25.90
CA GLU A 307 18.37 13.79 -25.44
C GLU A 307 19.28 14.50 -24.46
N ASN A 308 19.72 13.81 -23.41
CA ASN A 308 20.55 14.37 -22.34
C ASN A 308 19.93 15.63 -21.73
N VAL A 309 18.69 15.51 -21.32
CA VAL A 309 17.87 16.60 -20.78
C VAL A 309 17.39 16.31 -19.37
N TYR A 310 17.03 17.34 -18.63
CA TYR A 310 16.29 17.21 -17.38
C TYR A 310 15.12 18.17 -17.35
N TYR A 311 14.09 17.76 -16.62
CA TYR A 311 12.85 18.50 -16.46
C TYR A 311 12.39 18.45 -15.00
N TYR A 312 12.16 19.60 -14.40
CA TYR A 312 11.57 19.72 -13.07
C TYR A 312 10.07 19.90 -13.19
N GLU A 313 9.31 18.88 -12.86
CA GLU A 313 7.85 18.89 -12.86
C GLU A 313 7.36 19.28 -11.46
N ALA A 314 6.90 20.53 -11.32
CA ALA A 314 6.52 21.10 -10.03
C ALA A 314 5.21 20.53 -9.46
N ALA A 315 4.29 20.11 -10.33
CA ALA A 315 2.98 19.61 -9.96
C ALA A 315 2.51 18.47 -10.90
N PRO A 316 3.03 17.23 -10.70
CA PRO A 316 2.64 16.09 -11.51
C PRO A 316 1.12 15.82 -11.41
N ASN A 317 0.46 15.70 -12.56
CA ASN A 317 -0.96 15.42 -12.61
C ASN A 317 -1.23 13.92 -12.39
N MET A 318 -1.98 13.60 -11.33
CA MET A 318 -2.29 12.22 -10.95
C MET A 318 -3.48 11.61 -11.69
N ASN A 319 -4.38 12.42 -12.25
CA ASN A 319 -5.60 11.93 -12.91
C ASN A 319 -5.61 12.17 -14.43
N SER A 320 -4.46 12.16 -15.06
CA SER A 320 -4.30 12.39 -16.52
C SER A 320 -5.04 11.37 -17.40
N PHE A 321 -5.41 10.22 -16.86
CA PHE A 321 -6.18 9.18 -17.56
C PHE A 321 -7.69 9.24 -17.33
N ALA A 322 -8.18 10.24 -16.58
CA ALA A 322 -9.61 10.44 -16.39
C ALA A 322 -10.32 10.77 -17.71
N THR A 323 -11.59 10.41 -17.81
CA THR A 323 -12.42 10.73 -18.98
C THR A 323 -12.57 12.25 -19.06
N PRO A 324 -12.17 12.89 -20.17
CA PRO A 324 -12.28 14.33 -20.33
C PRO A 324 -13.72 14.83 -20.12
N GLY A 325 -13.89 15.96 -19.44
CA GLY A 325 -15.18 16.57 -19.17
C GLY A 325 -15.96 15.98 -17.99
N THR A 326 -15.38 15.02 -17.26
CA THR A 326 -15.99 14.49 -16.05
C THR A 326 -15.52 15.25 -14.81
N ASP A 327 -16.27 15.19 -13.72
CA ASP A 327 -15.91 15.80 -12.44
C ASP A 327 -14.57 15.26 -11.94
N PHE A 328 -14.30 13.96 -12.12
CA PHE A 328 -13.04 13.36 -11.73
C PHE A 328 -11.84 13.93 -12.52
N ALA A 329 -12.02 14.20 -13.82
CA ALA A 329 -10.98 14.83 -14.64
C ALA A 329 -10.69 16.28 -14.21
N ASN A 330 -11.70 16.98 -13.66
CA ASN A 330 -11.58 18.36 -13.19
C ASN A 330 -11.00 18.47 -11.77
N MET A 331 -10.87 17.35 -11.06
CA MET A 331 -10.23 17.35 -9.73
C MET A 331 -8.73 17.62 -9.87
N ILE A 332 -8.21 18.50 -9.03
CA ILE A 332 -6.76 18.77 -8.98
C ILE A 332 -6.13 17.73 -8.06
N LEU A 333 -5.58 16.68 -8.65
CA LEU A 333 -4.86 15.63 -7.95
C LEU A 333 -3.37 15.71 -8.31
N THR A 334 -2.59 16.38 -7.47
CA THR A 334 -1.15 16.54 -7.64
C THR A 334 -0.39 15.89 -6.49
N LYS A 335 0.79 15.39 -6.78
CA LYS A 335 1.75 14.96 -5.78
C LYS A 335 2.94 15.91 -5.68
N ASN A 336 3.91 15.58 -4.85
CA ASN A 336 5.15 16.34 -4.74
C ASN A 336 5.90 16.40 -6.10
N PRO A 337 6.72 17.42 -6.29
CA PRO A 337 7.50 17.57 -7.51
C PRO A 337 8.37 16.35 -7.84
N VAL A 338 8.63 16.17 -9.12
CA VAL A 338 9.52 15.12 -9.63
C VAL A 338 10.59 15.75 -10.53
N LEU A 339 11.83 15.38 -10.29
CA LEU A 339 12.93 15.66 -11.18
C LEU A 339 13.09 14.52 -12.19
N HIS A 340 12.82 14.77 -13.45
CA HIS A 340 13.04 13.85 -14.54
C HIS A 340 14.41 14.09 -15.18
N ILE A 341 15.22 13.04 -15.34
CA ILE A 341 16.53 13.10 -16.00
C ILE A 341 16.55 12.03 -17.08
N LYS A 342 16.83 12.41 -18.32
CA LYS A 342 16.90 11.51 -19.47
C LYS A 342 18.30 11.53 -20.05
N LEU A 343 18.90 10.36 -20.16
CA LEU A 343 20.19 10.14 -20.76
C LEU A 343 20.02 9.43 -22.10
N ALA A 344 20.79 9.84 -23.10
CA ALA A 344 20.79 9.24 -24.42
C ALA A 344 21.04 7.74 -24.39
N SER A 345 20.66 7.07 -25.44
CA SER A 345 20.85 5.62 -25.58
C SER A 345 22.33 5.25 -25.45
N THR A 346 22.58 4.13 -24.77
CA THR A 346 23.92 3.57 -24.62
C THR A 346 23.83 2.05 -24.38
N ASP A 347 24.88 1.33 -24.74
CA ASP A 347 24.98 -0.10 -24.41
C ASP A 347 25.03 -0.29 -22.89
N ILE A 348 23.95 -0.81 -22.35
CA ILE A 348 23.75 -1.02 -20.90
C ILE A 348 24.61 -2.14 -20.34
N THR A 349 25.16 -3.01 -21.17
CA THR A 349 26.02 -4.14 -20.74
C THR A 349 27.46 -3.71 -20.49
N VAL A 350 27.84 -2.55 -20.99
CA VAL A 350 29.22 -2.04 -20.93
C VAL A 350 29.31 -0.74 -20.14
N ASN A 351 28.35 0.16 -20.29
CA ASN A 351 28.42 1.51 -19.77
C ASN A 351 27.65 1.68 -18.46
N PRO A 352 28.32 1.82 -17.30
CA PRO A 352 27.65 2.25 -16.07
C PRO A 352 27.14 3.68 -16.22
N ILE A 353 26.10 4.00 -15.44
CA ILE A 353 25.56 5.35 -15.33
C ILE A 353 25.80 5.86 -13.92
N GLU A 354 26.29 7.08 -13.82
CA GLU A 354 26.37 7.85 -12.57
C GLU A 354 25.62 9.16 -12.73
N VAL A 355 24.70 9.45 -11.83
CA VAL A 355 24.03 10.75 -11.73
C VAL A 355 24.19 11.29 -10.32
N GLU A 356 24.59 12.56 -10.21
CA GLU A 356 24.68 13.28 -8.94
C GLU A 356 23.76 14.50 -9.00
N VAL A 357 22.89 14.60 -7.97
CA VAL A 357 21.98 15.75 -7.77
C VAL A 357 22.39 16.45 -6.49
N LYS A 358 22.76 17.74 -6.60
CA LYS A 358 23.11 18.62 -5.49
C LYS A 358 21.96 19.59 -5.19
N GLY A 359 21.74 19.88 -3.93
CA GLY A 359 20.60 20.69 -3.48
C GLY A 359 19.32 19.85 -3.43
N PHE A 360 19.45 18.56 -3.13
CA PHE A 360 18.31 17.67 -2.93
C PHE A 360 17.58 18.03 -1.63
N VAL A 361 16.26 18.18 -1.73
CA VAL A 361 15.36 18.41 -0.60
C VAL A 361 14.15 17.51 -0.73
N TYR A 362 13.82 16.80 0.35
CA TYR A 362 12.56 16.09 0.50
C TYR A 362 11.95 16.43 1.87
N GLN A 363 11.12 17.45 1.89
CA GLN A 363 10.41 17.96 3.08
C GLN A 363 8.96 18.27 2.69
N PRO A 364 8.13 17.24 2.51
CA PRO A 364 6.74 17.43 2.13
C PRO A 364 5.96 18.10 3.27
N ALA A 365 4.99 18.91 2.89
CA ALA A 365 4.08 19.50 3.85
C ALA A 365 3.27 18.40 4.55
N ASN A 366 3.18 18.46 5.87
CA ASN A 366 2.29 17.62 6.64
C ASN A 366 0.90 18.26 6.61
N ARG A 367 -0.01 17.70 5.83
CA ARG A 367 -1.38 18.22 5.64
C ARG A 367 -2.28 18.00 6.86
N HIS A 368 -1.87 17.11 7.78
CA HIS A 368 -2.60 16.81 9.00
C HIS A 368 -2.22 17.75 10.16
N LEU A 369 -1.21 18.60 9.98
CA LEU A 369 -0.78 19.59 10.98
C LEU A 369 -1.00 21.01 10.44
N GLN A 370 -2.09 21.63 10.87
CA GLN A 370 -2.50 22.96 10.42
C GLN A 370 -2.70 23.95 11.58
N SER A 371 -3.29 23.47 12.68
CA SER A 371 -3.60 24.29 13.83
C SER A 371 -2.35 24.68 14.61
N THR A 372 -2.39 25.87 15.19
CA THR A 372 -1.33 26.44 16.04
C THR A 372 -1.90 26.84 17.39
N GLY A 373 -1.04 26.98 18.38
CA GLY A 373 -1.40 27.40 19.73
C GLY A 373 -1.18 26.34 20.79
N THR A 374 -1.37 26.75 22.03
CA THR A 374 -1.15 25.89 23.20
C THR A 374 -2.18 24.75 23.24
N LEU A 375 -1.70 23.55 23.51
CA LEU A 375 -2.51 22.35 23.72
C LEU A 375 -2.66 22.08 25.22
N THR A 376 -3.88 21.85 25.67
CA THR A 376 -4.15 21.29 26.99
C THR A 376 -4.02 19.76 26.93
N THR A 377 -3.63 19.14 28.04
CA THR A 377 -3.57 17.68 28.17
C THR A 377 -5.00 17.12 28.12
N PRO A 378 -5.33 16.24 27.14
CA PRO A 378 -6.65 15.63 27.07
C PRO A 378 -6.92 14.74 28.29
N GLN A 379 -8.16 14.72 28.77
CA GLN A 379 -8.55 13.84 29.86
C GLN A 379 -9.13 12.54 29.30
N ILE A 380 -8.36 11.47 29.38
CA ILE A 380 -8.76 10.14 28.91
C ILE A 380 -9.70 9.47 29.93
N GLN A 381 -10.75 8.84 29.44
CA GLN A 381 -11.72 8.07 30.23
C GLN A 381 -12.13 6.79 29.53
N ILE A 382 -12.50 5.79 30.32
CA ILE A 382 -13.13 4.54 29.84
C ILE A 382 -14.32 4.28 30.76
N THR A 383 -15.53 4.34 30.21
CA THR A 383 -16.77 4.14 30.99
C THR A 383 -17.17 2.68 31.00
N GLU A 384 -18.09 2.31 31.88
CA GLU A 384 -18.68 0.96 31.96
C GLU A 384 -19.30 0.53 30.61
N ALA A 385 -19.95 1.46 29.91
CA ALA A 385 -20.53 1.21 28.59
C ALA A 385 -19.47 0.95 27.51
N HIS A 386 -18.25 1.44 27.71
CA HIS A 386 -17.10 1.31 26.81
C HIS A 386 -16.15 0.17 27.22
N THR A 387 -16.59 -0.68 28.15
CA THR A 387 -15.81 -1.83 28.66
C THR A 387 -16.52 -3.12 28.31
N GLY A 388 -15.91 -3.90 27.44
CA GLY A 388 -16.35 -5.24 27.05
C GLY A 388 -15.43 -6.35 27.59
N PRO A 389 -15.76 -7.61 27.36
CA PRO A 389 -14.86 -8.75 27.70
C PRO A 389 -13.63 -8.81 26.78
N TYR A 390 -13.77 -8.39 25.54
CA TYR A 390 -12.70 -8.45 24.50
C TYR A 390 -12.39 -7.07 23.90
N SER A 391 -12.91 -5.98 24.51
CA SER A 391 -12.74 -4.65 23.96
C SER A 391 -12.76 -3.58 25.04
N LEU A 392 -12.02 -2.50 24.76
CA LEU A 392 -12.01 -1.25 25.53
C LEU A 392 -12.05 -0.09 24.55
N THR A 393 -12.83 0.97 24.89
CA THR A 393 -12.90 2.17 24.08
C THR A 393 -12.53 3.39 24.92
N PRO A 394 -11.24 3.77 24.98
CA PRO A 394 -10.84 5.07 25.50
C PRO A 394 -11.55 6.21 24.77
N SER A 395 -12.02 7.21 25.52
CA SER A 395 -12.65 8.40 24.99
C SER A 395 -12.18 9.65 25.73
N TRP A 396 -12.37 10.82 25.15
CA TRP A 396 -11.95 12.11 25.70
C TRP A 396 -12.73 13.28 25.11
N ASP A 397 -12.67 14.43 25.75
CA ASP A 397 -13.22 15.64 25.19
C ASP A 397 -12.26 16.28 24.18
N ARG A 398 -12.82 16.97 23.18
CA ARG A 398 -12.02 17.66 22.16
C ARG A 398 -11.15 18.74 22.81
N VAL A 399 -9.87 18.73 22.48
CA VAL A 399 -8.90 19.75 22.89
C VAL A 399 -8.86 20.85 21.83
N GLU A 400 -8.96 22.11 22.27
CA GLU A 400 -8.84 23.26 21.38
C GLU A 400 -7.45 23.30 20.72
N ASN A 401 -7.40 23.68 19.46
CA ASN A 401 -6.18 23.70 18.62
C ASN A 401 -5.52 22.34 18.35
N ALA A 402 -6.14 21.21 18.73
CA ALA A 402 -5.64 19.90 18.35
C ALA A 402 -6.05 19.55 16.91
N ASP A 403 -5.09 19.13 16.10
CA ASP A 403 -5.34 18.57 14.78
C ASP A 403 -5.72 17.09 14.87
N TYR A 404 -5.03 16.36 15.75
CA TYR A 404 -5.28 14.94 16.00
C TYR A 404 -4.75 14.52 17.38
N TYR A 405 -4.99 13.25 17.73
CA TYR A 405 -4.53 12.66 18.98
C TYR A 405 -3.60 11.46 18.71
N GLU A 406 -2.77 11.16 19.70
CA GLU A 406 -1.96 9.95 19.74
C GLU A 406 -2.32 9.13 20.99
N ILE A 407 -2.46 7.82 20.81
CA ILE A 407 -2.60 6.87 21.92
C ILE A 407 -1.40 5.92 21.91
N GLU A 408 -0.71 5.81 23.03
CA GLU A 408 0.26 4.75 23.27
C GLU A 408 -0.45 3.59 23.98
N TYR A 409 -0.40 2.42 23.37
CA TYR A 409 -0.96 1.20 23.90
C TYR A 409 -0.04 0.02 23.56
N ASN A 410 0.35 -0.76 24.59
CA ASN A 410 1.20 -1.95 24.45
C ASN A 410 2.50 -1.70 23.65
N GLY A 411 3.12 -0.54 23.85
CA GLY A 411 4.35 -0.14 23.17
C GLY A 411 4.17 0.31 21.70
N MET A 412 2.93 0.44 21.23
CA MET A 412 2.63 0.94 19.91
C MET A 412 1.99 2.33 19.98
N ASN A 413 2.39 3.22 19.05
CA ASN A 413 1.80 4.54 18.93
C ASN A 413 0.70 4.54 17.85
N TYR A 414 -0.54 4.71 18.27
CA TYR A 414 -1.69 4.96 17.41
C TYR A 414 -1.78 6.46 17.14
N THR A 415 -1.64 6.89 15.92
CA THR A 415 -1.52 8.30 15.54
C THR A 415 -2.61 8.75 14.58
N THR A 416 -2.65 10.06 14.29
CA THR A 416 -3.60 10.72 13.39
C THR A 416 -5.08 10.49 13.74
N ILE A 417 -5.39 10.23 15.00
CA ILE A 417 -6.75 10.03 15.49
C ILE A 417 -7.46 11.38 15.54
N ARG A 418 -8.46 11.60 14.68
CA ARG A 418 -9.26 12.85 14.66
C ARG A 418 -10.54 12.74 15.48
N ASP A 419 -11.02 11.53 15.68
CA ASP A 419 -12.14 11.26 16.59
C ASP A 419 -11.72 11.45 18.05
N THR A 420 -12.69 11.46 18.95
CA THR A 420 -12.49 11.61 20.39
C THR A 420 -12.67 10.27 21.13
N GLU A 421 -12.53 9.18 20.43
CA GLU A 421 -12.54 7.82 20.94
C GLU A 421 -11.82 6.89 19.97
N LEU A 422 -11.32 5.76 20.48
CA LEU A 422 -10.74 4.69 19.67
C LEU A 422 -11.08 3.32 20.28
N LEU A 423 -11.65 2.44 19.47
CA LEU A 423 -11.95 1.06 19.87
C LEU A 423 -10.72 0.18 19.74
N PHE A 424 -10.39 -0.52 20.83
CA PHE A 424 -9.42 -1.62 20.87
C PHE A 424 -10.16 -2.95 21.03
N GLU A 425 -9.96 -3.85 20.08
CA GLU A 425 -10.58 -5.17 20.00
C GLU A 425 -9.53 -6.28 20.19
N ASP A 426 -9.98 -7.53 20.24
CA ASP A 426 -9.15 -8.74 20.41
C ASP A 426 -8.34 -8.72 21.73
N LEU A 427 -8.87 -8.10 22.76
CA LEU A 427 -8.30 -8.07 24.11
C LEU A 427 -8.62 -9.37 24.87
N THR A 428 -7.84 -9.66 25.90
CA THR A 428 -8.08 -10.80 26.80
C THR A 428 -9.06 -10.38 27.91
N PRO A 429 -10.05 -11.21 28.25
CA PRO A 429 -10.94 -10.93 29.39
C PRO A 429 -10.18 -10.82 30.72
N GLU A 430 -10.77 -10.11 31.68
CA GLU A 430 -10.26 -9.91 33.05
C GLU A 430 -8.78 -9.44 33.09
N THR A 431 -8.36 -8.72 32.08
CA THR A 431 -6.99 -8.23 31.92
C THR A 431 -6.95 -6.71 31.95
N THR A 432 -6.02 -6.17 32.73
CA THR A 432 -5.82 -4.73 32.86
C THR A 432 -4.88 -4.21 31.78
N TYR A 433 -5.29 -3.13 31.13
CA TYR A 433 -4.57 -2.44 30.07
C TYR A 433 -4.32 -0.99 30.43
N GLU A 434 -3.17 -0.46 30.06
CA GLU A 434 -2.80 0.95 30.19
C GLU A 434 -2.88 1.65 28.84
N PHE A 435 -3.46 2.82 28.84
CA PHE A 435 -3.52 3.72 27.68
C PHE A 435 -2.98 5.09 28.07
N LYS A 436 -2.16 5.68 27.19
CA LYS A 436 -1.69 7.06 27.32
C LYS A 436 -2.18 7.85 26.12
N LEU A 437 -2.70 9.04 26.36
CA LEU A 437 -3.28 9.90 25.35
C LEU A 437 -2.64 11.28 25.38
N ARG A 438 -2.38 11.86 24.21
CA ARG A 438 -1.97 13.26 24.04
C ARG A 438 -2.57 13.88 22.77
N ALA A 439 -2.67 15.20 22.78
CA ALA A 439 -3.07 16.02 21.65
C ALA A 439 -1.83 16.47 20.85
N VAL A 440 -2.02 16.68 19.54
CA VAL A 440 -0.96 17.09 18.60
C VAL A 440 -1.47 18.19 17.68
N ASN A 441 -0.63 19.19 17.44
CA ASN A 441 -0.81 20.22 16.41
C ASN A 441 0.55 20.58 15.78
N LYS A 442 0.55 21.62 14.93
CA LYS A 442 1.74 22.06 14.21
C LYS A 442 2.85 22.57 15.15
N ASP A 443 2.50 23.16 16.28
CA ASP A 443 3.46 23.74 17.24
C ASP A 443 4.03 22.70 18.20
N GLY A 444 3.39 21.51 18.31
CA GLY A 444 3.92 20.45 19.15
C GLY A 444 2.88 19.46 19.67
N LYS A 445 3.17 18.91 20.82
CA LYS A 445 2.38 17.87 21.48
C LYS A 445 2.12 18.25 22.93
N SER A 446 0.93 17.92 23.45
CA SER A 446 0.64 18.08 24.87
C SER A 446 1.38 17.04 25.70
N ASP A 447 1.35 17.19 27.04
CA ASP A 447 1.70 16.12 27.95
C ASP A 447 0.77 14.92 27.79
N TRP A 448 1.21 13.76 28.25
CA TRP A 448 0.42 12.54 28.29
C TRP A 448 -0.55 12.52 29.47
N SER A 449 -1.79 12.12 29.22
CA SER A 449 -2.68 11.60 30.28
C SER A 449 -2.71 10.08 30.22
N THR A 450 -2.88 9.41 31.34
CA THR A 450 -2.83 7.96 31.46
C THR A 450 -4.07 7.43 32.16
N ILE A 451 -4.60 6.30 31.68
CA ILE A 451 -5.65 5.54 32.33
C ILE A 451 -5.35 4.06 32.27
N THR A 452 -5.80 3.32 33.30
CA THR A 452 -5.85 1.86 33.27
C THR A 452 -7.29 1.39 33.33
N ALA A 453 -7.64 0.34 32.60
CA ALA A 453 -8.95 -0.28 32.62
C ALA A 453 -8.83 -1.80 32.47
N THR A 454 -9.75 -2.50 33.11
CA THR A 454 -9.80 -3.96 33.09
C THR A 454 -11.00 -4.41 32.25
N THR A 455 -10.78 -5.31 31.30
CA THR A 455 -11.85 -5.94 30.52
C THR A 455 -12.78 -6.77 31.39
N LYS A 456 -14.04 -6.89 31.00
CA LYS A 456 -15.02 -7.74 31.70
C LYS A 456 -14.65 -9.21 31.61
N SER A 457 -15.25 -10.01 32.48
CA SER A 457 -15.17 -11.48 32.40
C SER A 457 -15.78 -11.97 31.09
N ASN A 458 -15.29 -13.12 30.63
CA ASN A 458 -15.85 -13.78 29.45
C ASN A 458 -17.28 -14.27 29.74
N PRO A 459 -18.29 -13.75 29.06
CA PRO A 459 -19.69 -14.19 29.30
C PRO A 459 -19.92 -15.66 28.92
N LEU A 460 -19.03 -16.24 28.09
CA LEU A 460 -19.09 -17.65 27.72
C LEU A 460 -18.44 -18.58 28.74
N GLU A 461 -17.68 -18.03 29.70
CA GLU A 461 -17.10 -18.82 30.81
C GLU A 461 -18.15 -19.24 31.81
N PHE A 462 -19.24 -18.51 31.90
CA PHE A 462 -20.47 -18.97 32.52
C PHE A 462 -21.26 -19.75 31.49
N ALA A 463 -20.77 -20.95 31.17
CA ALA A 463 -21.49 -21.85 30.28
C ALA A 463 -22.96 -21.87 30.70
N ILE A 464 -23.85 -21.49 29.82
CA ILE A 464 -25.26 -21.65 30.03
C ILE A 464 -25.46 -23.17 30.05
N THR A 465 -25.34 -23.75 31.24
CA THR A 465 -25.57 -25.18 31.44
C THR A 465 -27.07 -25.44 31.47
N GLY A 466 -27.51 -26.57 30.93
CA GLY A 466 -28.92 -26.97 30.95
C GLY A 466 -29.79 -26.32 29.87
N ILE A 467 -29.18 -25.78 28.79
CA ILE A 467 -29.96 -25.37 27.60
C ILE A 467 -30.71 -26.62 27.07
N GLN A 468 -32.03 -26.53 27.02
CA GLN A 468 -32.85 -27.46 26.24
C GLN A 468 -33.21 -26.74 24.93
N ALA A 469 -32.86 -27.36 23.82
CA ALA A 469 -33.20 -26.84 22.52
C ALA A 469 -34.06 -27.86 21.77
N GLU A 470 -35.06 -27.35 21.06
CA GLU A 470 -35.93 -28.13 20.20
C GLU A 470 -35.78 -27.69 18.74
N THR A 471 -35.96 -28.61 17.83
CA THR A 471 -35.97 -28.29 16.39
C THR A 471 -37.24 -28.87 15.77
N THR A 472 -37.80 -28.13 14.83
CA THR A 472 -38.92 -28.60 14.00
C THR A 472 -38.48 -29.49 12.83
N CYS A 473 -37.17 -29.60 12.62
CA CYS A 473 -36.57 -30.40 11.55
C CYS A 473 -36.13 -31.77 12.09
N GLU A 474 -36.24 -32.82 11.27
CA GLU A 474 -35.57 -34.07 11.58
C GLU A 474 -34.04 -33.90 11.60
N ASN A 475 -33.40 -34.49 12.57
CA ASN A 475 -31.96 -34.45 12.70
C ASN A 475 -31.29 -35.55 11.87
N GLN A 476 -30.10 -35.29 11.38
CA GLN A 476 -29.24 -36.34 10.84
C GLN A 476 -28.87 -37.33 11.96
N ARG A 477 -28.78 -38.60 11.63
CA ARG A 477 -28.48 -39.67 12.61
C ARG A 477 -27.22 -39.33 13.41
N ARG A 478 -27.31 -39.31 14.74
CA ARG A 478 -26.25 -38.95 15.69
C ARG A 478 -25.81 -37.51 15.69
N GLN A 479 -26.55 -36.58 15.07
CA GLN A 479 -26.26 -35.15 14.99
C GLN A 479 -27.49 -34.36 15.45
N GLY A 480 -27.97 -34.66 16.65
CA GLY A 480 -29.14 -34.01 17.25
C GLY A 480 -28.84 -32.60 17.70
N ILE A 481 -29.91 -31.82 17.97
CA ILE A 481 -29.81 -30.40 18.38
C ILE A 481 -29.04 -30.21 19.69
N ASP A 482 -29.02 -31.22 20.55
CA ASP A 482 -28.23 -31.28 21.78
C ASP A 482 -26.73 -31.09 21.56
N ARG A 483 -26.24 -31.41 20.36
CA ARG A 483 -24.85 -31.28 19.98
C ARG A 483 -24.39 -29.82 19.81
N MET A 484 -25.30 -28.88 19.64
CA MET A 484 -24.98 -27.45 19.59
C MET A 484 -24.48 -26.85 20.90
N PHE A 485 -24.79 -27.50 22.02
CA PHE A 485 -24.62 -26.92 23.36
C PHE A 485 -23.83 -27.84 24.30
N ASN A 486 -23.13 -28.83 23.76
CA ASN A 486 -22.34 -29.77 24.55
C ASN A 486 -20.88 -29.33 24.76
N PHE A 487 -20.49 -28.16 24.21
CA PHE A 487 -19.12 -27.59 24.28
C PHE A 487 -18.04 -28.52 23.69
N ASP A 488 -18.41 -29.46 22.83
CA ASP A 488 -17.49 -30.32 22.08
C ASP A 488 -17.40 -29.82 20.64
N GLU A 489 -16.30 -29.13 20.28
CA GLU A 489 -16.08 -28.62 18.94
C GLU A 489 -15.96 -29.70 17.86
N SER A 490 -15.75 -30.95 18.26
CA SER A 490 -15.76 -32.09 17.34
C SER A 490 -17.16 -32.58 16.98
N ASP A 491 -18.17 -32.13 17.73
CA ASP A 491 -19.59 -32.45 17.51
C ASP A 491 -20.27 -31.35 16.69
N LEU A 492 -21.30 -31.74 15.97
CA LEU A 492 -22.11 -30.79 15.20
C LEU A 492 -23.57 -31.25 15.15
N TRP A 493 -24.47 -30.27 15.11
CA TRP A 493 -25.86 -30.49 14.77
C TRP A 493 -26.07 -30.37 13.26
N HIS A 494 -26.89 -31.24 12.70
CA HIS A 494 -27.27 -31.18 11.31
C HIS A 494 -28.69 -31.62 11.07
N THR A 495 -29.40 -30.91 10.18
CA THR A 495 -30.71 -31.36 9.68
C THR A 495 -30.55 -32.58 8.80
N LYS A 496 -31.56 -33.45 8.80
CA LYS A 496 -31.56 -34.65 7.96
C LYS A 496 -31.46 -34.30 6.48
N TRP A 497 -30.49 -34.88 5.82
CA TRP A 497 -30.35 -34.73 4.37
C TRP A 497 -31.41 -35.58 3.68
N GLN A 498 -32.08 -35.00 2.69
CA GLN A 498 -32.87 -35.83 1.79
C GLN A 498 -31.89 -36.60 0.90
N SER A 499 -31.99 -37.94 0.94
CA SER A 499 -31.33 -38.75 -0.07
C SER A 499 -31.97 -38.40 -1.40
N SER A 500 -31.18 -37.86 -2.35
CA SER A 500 -31.57 -37.72 -3.74
C SER A 500 -31.92 -39.06 -4.37
#